data_1aa5ea1e58d97875f0c637ec9b49b6b9
#
_entry.id   1aa5ea1e58d97875f0c637ec9b49b6b9
#
_cell.length_a   1.000
_cell.length_b   1.000
_cell.length_c   1.000
_cell.angle_alpha   90.00
_cell.angle_beta   90.00
_cell.angle_gamma   90.00
#
_symmetry.space_group_name_H-M   'P 1'
#
loop_
_entity.id
_entity.type
_entity.pdbx_description
1 polymer ?
#
loop_
_entity_poly.entity_id
_entity_poly.type
_entity_poly.pdbx_seq_one_letter_code
_entity_poly.pdbx_strand_id
1 'polypeptide(L)' 'MGAKIDLTDADSRDEMSIDVDDIHSITPQDKGAYIVLKTGKNFLTMESKSRILRMIASTK' A
#
# COMPACT_ATOMS: atom_id res chain seq x y z
N MET A 1 -5.72 -17.63 0.02
CA MET A 1 -6.23 -16.64 -0.93
C MET A 1 -6.00 -15.24 -0.39
N GLY A 2 -5.33 -14.44 -1.18
CA GLY A 2 -5.00 -13.10 -0.75
C GLY A 2 -6.09 -12.11 -1.06
N ALA A 3 -6.27 -11.14 -0.18
CA ALA A 3 -7.08 -9.99 -0.45
C ALA A 3 -6.19 -8.94 -1.11
N LYS A 4 -6.75 -8.15 -2.00
CA LYS A 4 -6.00 -7.10 -2.70
C LYS A 4 -6.57 -5.73 -2.37
N ILE A 5 -5.69 -4.75 -2.35
CA ILE A 5 -6.08 -3.36 -2.19
C ILE A 5 -5.49 -2.56 -3.34
N ASP A 6 -6.18 -1.48 -3.71
CA ASP A 6 -5.73 -0.61 -4.79
C ASP A 6 -5.04 0.61 -4.21
N LEU A 7 -3.78 0.80 -4.59
CA LEU A 7 -2.98 1.93 -4.15
C LEU A 7 -2.51 2.73 -5.36
N THR A 8 -2.25 4.00 -5.14
CA THR A 8 -1.80 4.90 -6.20
C THR A 8 -0.35 5.26 -5.96
N ASP A 9 0.50 4.98 -6.96
CA ASP A 9 1.91 5.35 -6.90
C ASP A 9 2.04 6.88 -6.88
N ALA A 10 2.79 7.40 -5.90
CA ALA A 10 2.92 8.84 -5.75
C ALA A 10 3.73 9.49 -6.87
N ASP A 11 4.64 8.74 -7.51
CA ASP A 11 5.49 9.27 -8.57
C ASP A 11 4.78 9.27 -9.92
N SER A 12 4.25 8.11 -10.32
CA SER A 12 3.64 7.94 -11.63
C SER A 12 2.15 8.21 -11.62
N ARG A 13 1.53 8.18 -10.43
CA ARG A 13 0.09 8.30 -10.23
C ARG A 13 -0.70 7.16 -10.86
N ASP A 14 -0.01 6.05 -11.13
CA ASP A 14 -0.66 4.85 -11.63
C ASP A 14 -1.29 4.07 -10.49
N GLU A 15 -2.46 3.52 -10.75
CA GLU A 15 -3.14 2.68 -9.77
C GLU A 15 -2.54 1.27 -9.83
N MET A 16 -2.30 0.71 -8.65
CA MET A 16 -1.74 -0.63 -8.52
C MET A 16 -2.58 -1.47 -7.60
N SER A 17 -2.73 -2.73 -7.95
CA SER A 17 -3.41 -3.70 -7.11
C SER A 17 -2.34 -4.49 -6.35
N ILE A 18 -2.37 -4.42 -5.03
CA ILE A 18 -1.36 -5.05 -4.17
C ILE A 18 -2.02 -6.10 -3.30
N ASP A 19 -1.43 -7.29 -3.28
CA ASP A 19 -1.89 -8.35 -2.39
C ASP A 19 -1.48 -7.98 -0.97
N VAL A 20 -2.45 -7.98 -0.06
CA VAL A 20 -2.21 -7.61 1.35
C VAL A 20 -1.13 -8.50 1.97
N ASP A 21 -1.09 -9.78 1.60
CA ASP A 21 -0.11 -10.72 2.14
C ASP A 21 1.31 -10.43 1.68
N ASP A 22 1.47 -9.67 0.60
CA ASP A 22 2.78 -9.31 0.07
C ASP A 22 3.37 -8.08 0.75
N ILE A 23 2.60 -7.38 1.56
CA ILE A 23 3.07 -6.17 2.23
C ILE A 23 3.94 -6.56 3.43
N HIS A 24 5.18 -6.10 3.41
CA HIS A 24 6.10 -6.32 4.53
C HIS A 24 5.94 -5.23 5.59
N SER A 25 5.93 -3.98 5.17
CA SER A 25 5.79 -2.86 6.11
C SER A 25 5.17 -1.64 5.44
N ILE A 26 4.56 -0.80 6.25
CA ILE A 26 3.96 0.46 5.82
C ILE A 26 4.49 1.54 6.75
N THR A 27 5.19 2.53 6.19
CA THR A 27 5.77 3.62 6.96
C THR A 27 5.02 4.92 6.62
N PRO A 28 4.49 5.63 7.62
CA PRO A 28 3.79 6.88 7.34
C PRO A 28 4.75 7.95 6.83
N GLN A 29 4.29 8.75 5.88
CA GLN A 29 5.02 9.88 5.33
C GLN A 29 4.14 11.12 5.39
N ASP A 30 4.72 12.28 5.10
CA ASP A 30 3.98 13.54 5.17
C ASP A 30 2.74 13.55 4.27
N LYS A 31 2.85 12.99 3.08
CA LYS A 31 1.78 13.04 2.09
C LYS A 31 1.44 11.65 1.56
N GLY A 32 1.42 10.67 2.42
CA GLY A 32 1.11 9.32 1.96
C GLY A 32 1.79 8.30 2.83
N ALA A 33 2.26 7.22 2.20
CA ALA A 33 2.93 6.15 2.92
C ALA A 33 3.99 5.50 2.04
N TYR A 34 4.99 4.96 2.69
CA TYR A 34 6.05 4.21 2.03
C TYR A 34 5.78 2.72 2.26
N ILE A 35 5.61 1.99 1.17
CA ILE A 35 5.27 0.57 1.23
C ILE A 35 6.49 -0.25 0.85
N VAL A 36 6.79 -1.25 1.67
CA VAL A 36 7.83 -2.24 1.35
C VAL A 36 7.15 -3.59 1.21
N LEU A 37 7.40 -4.25 0.09
CA LEU A 37 6.84 -5.56 -0.19
C LEU A 37 7.83 -6.65 0.19
N LYS A 38 7.30 -7.84 0.46
CA LYS A 38 8.14 -8.98 0.83
C LYS A 38 9.10 -9.39 -0.27
N THR A 39 8.78 -9.04 -1.50
CA THR A 39 9.65 -9.30 -2.66
C THR A 39 10.87 -8.38 -2.72
N GLY A 40 10.92 -7.37 -1.86
CA GLY A 40 11.97 -6.36 -1.88
C GLY A 40 11.62 -5.09 -2.62
N LYS A 41 10.52 -5.08 -3.34
CA LYS A 41 10.06 -3.87 -4.02
C LYS A 41 9.52 -2.87 -3.00
N ASN A 42 9.68 -1.60 -3.30
CA ASN A 42 9.17 -0.54 -2.45
C ASN A 42 8.71 0.64 -3.31
N PHE A 43 7.80 1.44 -2.77
CA PHE A 43 7.29 2.60 -3.48
C PHE A 43 6.51 3.49 -2.51
N LEU A 44 6.33 4.76 -2.92
CA LEU A 44 5.50 5.70 -2.18
C LEU A 44 4.08 5.66 -2.73
N THR A 45 3.08 5.70 -1.84
CA THR A 45 1.69 5.78 -2.25
C THR A 45 1.13 7.14 -1.92
N MET A 46 0.06 7.52 -2.63
CA MET A 46 -0.66 8.75 -2.31
C MET A 46 -1.58 8.56 -1.11
N GLU A 47 -1.94 7.32 -0.82
CA GLU A 47 -2.79 7.00 0.33
C GLU A 47 -1.99 7.05 1.62
N SER A 48 -2.59 7.59 2.68
CA SER A 48 -1.94 7.62 3.99
C SER A 48 -1.93 6.22 4.62
N LYS A 49 -1.04 6.03 5.60
CA LYS A 49 -0.98 4.76 6.33
C LYS A 49 -2.34 4.42 6.95
N SER A 50 -2.99 5.40 7.57
CA SER A 50 -4.30 5.18 8.19
C SER A 50 -5.32 4.69 7.17
N ARG A 51 -5.31 5.29 6.00
CA ARG A 51 -6.23 4.91 4.93
C ARG A 51 -5.93 3.51 4.44
N ILE A 52 -4.66 3.17 4.27
CA ILE A 52 -4.26 1.84 3.82
C ILE A 52 -4.69 0.78 4.84
N LEU A 53 -4.47 1.04 6.12
CA LEU A 53 -4.87 0.10 7.16
C LEU A 53 -6.38 -0.11 7.17
N ARG A 54 -7.13 0.95 6.92
CA ARG A 54 -8.60 0.86 6.83
C ARG A 54 -9.01 0.02 5.63
N MET A 55 -8.34 0.18 4.51
CA MET A 55 -8.59 -0.62 3.31
C MET A 55 -8.31 -2.09 3.58
N ILE A 56 -7.21 -2.39 4.26
CA ILE A 56 -6.87 -3.77 4.62
C ILE A 56 -7.93 -4.36 5.54
N ALA A 57 -8.39 -3.59 6.52
CA ALA A 57 -9.43 -4.05 7.44
C ALA A 57 -10.74 -4.36 6.70
N SER A 58 -11.02 -3.62 5.63
CA SER A 58 -12.25 -3.83 4.85
C SER A 58 -12.22 -5.10 4.01
N THR A 59 -11.06 -5.70 3.82
CA THR A 59 -10.93 -6.91 3.01
C THR A 59 -11.18 -8.18 3.80
N LYS A 60 -11.31 -8.08 5.09
CA LYS A 60 -11.49 -9.26 5.97
C LYS A 60 -12.93 -9.67 6.13
#